data_c42860238a4f0e1c2d268c6157616c60
#
_entry.id   c42860238a4f0e1c2d268c6157616c60
#
_cell.length_a   1.000
_cell.length_b   1.000
_cell.length_c   1.000
_cell.angle_alpha   90.00
_cell.angle_beta   90.00
_cell.angle_gamma   90.00
#
_symmetry.space_group_name_H-M   'P 1'
#
loop_
_entity.id
_entity.type
_entity.pdbx_description
1 polymer ?
#
loop_
_entity_poly.entity_id
_entity_poly.type
_entity_poly.pdbx_seq_one_letter_code
_entity_poly.pdbx_strand_id
1 'polypeptide(L)'
;MLSIDWTKEKGWEAPQIIPYGPVKMSTAATALHYGISVHEGISVVENEKSGKIQAFRAHDHLQAFVDSSYHLDMPLFDTNELLECIKPLVQMDK
;
A
#
# COMPACT_ATOMS: atom_id res chain seq x y z
N MET A 1 -10.11 -3.72 1.07
CA MET A 1 -8.76 -3.14 1.15
C MET A 1 -7.70 -4.17 0.82
N LEU A 2 -6.55 -3.75 0.32
CA LEU A 2 -5.39 -4.61 0.09
C LEU A 2 -4.56 -4.68 1.36
N SER A 3 -4.18 -5.88 1.77
CA SER A 3 -3.33 -6.13 2.94
C SER A 3 -2.16 -7.02 2.56
N ILE A 4 -0.96 -6.60 2.95
CA ILE A 4 0.28 -7.36 2.70
C ILE A 4 1.11 -7.30 3.98
N ASP A 5 1.26 -8.44 4.63
CA ASP A 5 2.00 -8.53 5.89
C ASP A 5 3.47 -8.85 5.66
N TRP A 6 4.30 -8.38 6.57
CA TRP A 6 5.71 -8.72 6.62
C TRP A 6 6.08 -9.23 8.00
N THR A 7 6.84 -10.31 8.04
CA THR A 7 7.42 -10.83 9.26
C THR A 7 8.91 -11.08 9.08
N LYS A 8 9.65 -11.00 10.16
CA LYS A 8 11.10 -11.25 10.14
C LYS A 8 11.43 -12.66 9.66
N GLU A 9 10.59 -13.62 10.00
CA GLU A 9 10.80 -15.04 9.68
C GLU A 9 10.47 -15.36 8.22
N LYS A 10 9.42 -14.76 7.68
CA LYS A 10 8.88 -15.09 6.35
C LYS A 10 9.08 -14.03 5.29
N GLY A 11 9.46 -12.79 5.70
CA GLY A 11 9.49 -11.64 4.79
C GLY A 11 8.09 -11.22 4.39
N TRP A 12 7.92 -10.71 3.17
CA TRP A 12 6.63 -10.32 2.64
C TRP A 12 5.75 -11.54 2.38
N GLU A 13 4.56 -11.53 2.95
CA GLU A 13 3.57 -12.59 2.74
C GLU A 13 2.71 -12.29 1.50
N ALA A 14 1.89 -13.26 1.10
CA ALA A 14 1.04 -13.11 -0.08
C ALA A 14 0.04 -11.96 0.09
N PRO A 15 -0.12 -11.09 -0.92
CA PRO A 15 -1.13 -10.04 -0.89
C PRO A 15 -2.55 -10.62 -0.77
N GLN A 16 -3.40 -9.94 0.00
CA GLN A 16 -4.79 -10.32 0.18
C GLN A 16 -5.70 -9.10 -0.01
N ILE A 17 -6.79 -9.29 -0.73
CA ILE A 17 -7.87 -8.30 -0.78
C ILE A 17 -8.94 -8.75 0.20
N ILE A 18 -9.16 -7.95 1.22
CA ILE A 18 -10.07 -8.23 2.33
C ILE A 18 -11.13 -7.13 2.42
N PRO A 19 -12.28 -7.40 3.08
CA PRO A 19 -13.30 -6.37 3.31
C PRO A 19 -12.71 -5.17 4.07
N TYR A 20 -13.16 -3.97 3.69
CA TYR A 20 -12.80 -2.75 4.43
C TYR A 20 -13.36 -2.82 5.84
N GLY A 21 -12.52 -2.54 6.82
CA GLY A 21 -12.93 -2.58 8.22
C GLY A 21 -11.77 -2.44 9.18
N PRO A 22 -12.02 -2.69 10.47
CA PRO A 22 -10.97 -2.58 11.50
C PRO A 22 -9.80 -3.52 11.26
N VAL A 23 -8.61 -3.04 11.56
CA VAL A 23 -7.38 -3.84 11.56
C VAL A 23 -7.07 -4.25 12.99
N LYS A 24 -6.87 -5.54 13.22
CA LYS A 24 -6.49 -6.08 14.51
C LYS A 24 -4.99 -5.89 14.73
N MET A 25 -4.61 -5.13 15.75
CA MET A 25 -3.22 -4.84 16.07
C MET A 25 -2.94 -5.07 17.55
N SER A 26 -1.69 -5.43 17.86
CA SER A 26 -1.23 -5.44 19.25
C SER A 26 -1.27 -4.03 19.84
N THR A 27 -1.67 -3.92 21.11
CA THR A 27 -1.60 -2.64 21.84
C THR A 27 -0.16 -2.16 22.04
N ALA A 28 0.84 -3.03 21.87
CA ALA A 28 2.26 -2.69 21.94
C ALA A 28 2.85 -2.25 20.59
N ALA A 29 2.03 -2.12 19.55
CA ALA A 29 2.51 -1.71 18.23
C ALA A 29 3.19 -0.33 18.28
N THR A 30 4.37 -0.22 17.68
CA THR A 30 5.12 1.05 17.67
C THR A 30 4.40 2.14 16.90
N ALA A 31 3.59 1.78 15.89
CA ALA A 31 2.75 2.75 15.19
C ALA A 31 1.78 3.45 16.13
N LEU A 32 1.22 2.73 17.11
CA LEU A 32 0.27 3.30 18.07
C LEU A 32 0.96 4.15 19.16
N HIS A 33 2.15 3.74 19.61
CA HIS A 33 2.83 4.41 20.71
C HIS A 33 3.79 5.52 20.28
N TYR A 34 4.44 5.35 19.14
CA TYR A 34 5.48 6.27 18.67
C TYR A 34 5.16 6.87 17.31
N GLY A 35 4.03 6.53 16.72
CA GLY A 35 3.67 7.02 15.39
C GLY A 35 4.60 6.54 14.28
N ILE A 36 5.28 5.41 14.47
CA ILE A 36 6.18 4.85 13.45
C ILE A 36 5.33 4.22 12.35
N SER A 37 5.04 5.04 11.36
CA SER A 37 4.27 4.65 10.19
C SER A 37 4.65 5.55 9.01
N VAL A 38 4.44 5.07 7.81
CA VAL A 38 4.60 5.86 6.59
C VAL A 38 3.27 5.88 5.85
N HIS A 39 3.03 6.98 5.15
CA HIS A 39 1.79 7.19 4.40
C HIS A 39 2.12 7.78 3.03
N GLU A 40 1.39 7.32 2.02
CA GLU A 40 1.45 7.90 0.69
C GLU A 40 0.04 7.86 0.07
N GLY A 41 -0.33 8.92 -0.64
CA GLY A 41 -1.62 9.04 -1.29
C GLY A 41 -1.47 9.07 -2.81
N ILE A 42 -2.24 8.23 -3.50
CA ILE A 42 -2.27 8.18 -4.96
C ILE A 42 -3.70 8.48 -5.41
N SER A 43 -3.87 9.53 -6.22
CA SER A 43 -5.17 9.85 -6.81
C SER A 43 -5.44 8.94 -8.00
N VAL A 44 -6.62 8.36 -8.02
CA VAL A 44 -7.09 7.50 -9.11
C VAL A 44 -8.37 8.09 -9.65
N VAL A 45 -8.42 8.30 -10.96
CA VAL A 45 -9.57 8.90 -11.64
C VAL A 45 -10.01 8.03 -12.82
N GLU A 46 -11.30 8.02 -13.09
CA GLU A 46 -11.85 7.42 -14.29
C GLU A 46 -11.98 8.46 -15.39
N ASN A 47 -11.46 8.16 -16.56
CA ASN A 47 -11.63 9.01 -17.73
C ASN A 47 -13.04 8.80 -18.29
N GLU A 48 -13.89 9.83 -18.21
CA GLU A 48 -15.28 9.77 -18.61
C GLU A 48 -15.48 9.39 -20.09
N LYS A 49 -14.51 9.73 -20.94
CA LYS A 49 -14.61 9.46 -22.39
C LYS A 49 -14.22 8.04 -22.74
N SER A 50 -13.17 7.50 -22.11
CA SER A 50 -12.62 6.17 -22.44
C SER A 50 -13.01 5.08 -21.45
N GLY A 51 -13.53 5.45 -20.27
CA GLY A 51 -13.80 4.53 -19.16
C GLY A 51 -12.56 3.95 -18.52
N LYS A 52 -11.37 4.43 -18.91
CA LYS A 52 -10.11 3.95 -18.35
C LYS A 52 -9.83 4.58 -16.98
N ILE A 53 -9.36 3.75 -16.07
CA ILE A 53 -8.91 4.18 -14.75
C ILE A 53 -7.45 4.57 -14.85
N GLN A 54 -7.11 5.75 -14.33
CA GLN A 54 -5.76 6.29 -14.37
C GLN A 54 -5.31 6.70 -12.97
N ALA A 55 -4.12 6.25 -12.59
CA ALA A 55 -3.48 6.68 -11.35
C ALA A 55 -2.50 7.81 -11.67
N PHE A 56 -2.64 8.92 -10.95
CA PHE A 56 -1.81 10.09 -11.20
C PHE A 56 -0.44 9.92 -10.55
N ARG A 57 0.62 9.84 -11.38
CA ARG A 57 2.01 9.74 -10.95
C ARG A 57 2.27 8.61 -9.96
N ALA A 58 1.67 7.45 -10.21
CA ALA A 58 1.75 6.31 -9.29
C ALA A 58 3.20 5.88 -8.99
N HIS A 59 4.06 5.85 -10.01
CA HIS A 59 5.47 5.47 -9.81
C HIS A 59 6.21 6.44 -8.90
N ASP A 60 5.97 7.74 -9.03
CA ASP A 60 6.59 8.75 -8.17
C ASP A 60 6.12 8.62 -6.73
N HIS A 61 4.84 8.38 -6.52
CA HIS A 61 4.27 8.17 -5.18
C HIS A 61 4.79 6.90 -4.53
N LEU A 62 4.89 5.82 -5.29
CA LEU A 62 5.43 4.57 -4.77
C LEU A 62 6.93 4.67 -4.46
N GLN A 63 7.68 5.43 -5.25
CA GLN A 63 9.08 5.69 -4.95
C GLN A 63 9.23 6.51 -3.67
N ALA A 64 8.41 7.53 -3.50
CA ALA A 64 8.38 8.31 -2.25
C ALA A 64 8.02 7.43 -1.04
N PHE A 65 7.11 6.47 -1.24
CA PHE A 65 6.74 5.51 -0.20
C PHE A 65 7.93 4.62 0.21
N VAL A 66 8.70 4.13 -0.77
CA VAL A 66 9.93 3.36 -0.51
C VAL A 66 10.96 4.23 0.21
N ASP A 67 11.16 5.47 -0.24
CA ASP A 67 12.14 6.39 0.37
C ASP A 67 11.79 6.68 1.83
N SER A 68 10.52 6.91 2.13
CA SER A 68 10.05 7.10 3.51
C SER A 68 10.26 5.85 4.37
N SER A 69 10.00 4.68 3.80
CA SER A 69 10.21 3.39 4.48
C SER A 69 11.68 3.16 4.78
N TYR A 70 12.55 3.52 3.86
CA TYR A 70 14.01 3.43 4.05
C TYR A 70 14.48 4.30 5.22
N HIS A 71 13.96 5.53 5.35
CA HIS A 71 14.33 6.44 6.45
C HIS A 71 13.93 5.93 7.82
N LEU A 72 12.86 5.13 7.89
CA LEU A 72 12.39 4.53 9.15
C LEU A 72 12.89 3.09 9.35
N ASP A 73 13.83 2.64 8.52
CA ASP A 73 14.40 1.29 8.57
C ASP A 73 13.31 0.19 8.48
N MET A 74 12.27 0.47 7.73
CA MET A 74 11.21 -0.49 7.44
C MET A 74 11.59 -1.42 6.30
N PRO A 75 10.99 -2.61 6.22
CA PRO A 75 11.20 -3.51 5.09
C PRO A 75 10.87 -2.82 3.76
N LEU A 76 11.78 -2.93 2.80
CA LEU A 76 11.58 -2.38 1.46
C LEU A 76 10.86 -3.37 0.56
N PHE A 77 10.30 -2.89 -0.52
CA PHE A 77 9.50 -3.67 -1.47
C PHE A 77 9.70 -3.17 -2.89
N ASP A 78 9.36 -4.00 -3.85
CA ASP A 78 9.37 -3.63 -5.27
C ASP A 78 8.12 -2.81 -5.60
N THR A 79 8.31 -1.60 -6.14
CA THR A 79 7.22 -0.68 -6.46
C THR A 79 6.33 -1.20 -7.59
N ASN A 80 6.91 -1.88 -8.58
CA ASN A 80 6.14 -2.45 -9.70
C ASN A 80 5.25 -3.61 -9.23
N GLU A 81 5.77 -4.46 -8.37
CA GLU A 81 5.01 -5.56 -7.77
C GLU A 81 3.83 -5.02 -6.95
N LEU A 82 4.06 -3.98 -6.14
CA LEU A 82 2.98 -3.36 -5.37
C LEU A 82 1.93 -2.74 -6.29
N LEU A 83 2.34 -2.06 -7.34
CA LEU A 83 1.40 -1.48 -8.30
C LEU A 83 0.52 -2.55 -8.96
N GLU A 84 1.09 -3.70 -9.31
CA GLU A 84 0.32 -4.83 -9.86
C GLU A 84 -0.68 -5.39 -8.85
N CYS A 85 -0.38 -5.34 -7.55
CA CYS A 85 -1.33 -5.72 -6.49
C CYS A 85 -2.45 -4.69 -6.31
N ILE A 86 -2.17 -3.42 -6.54
CA ILE A 86 -3.15 -2.32 -6.40
C ILE A 86 -4.19 -2.34 -7.52
N LYS A 87 -3.81 -2.71 -8.73
CA LYS A 87 -4.70 -2.70 -9.90
C LYS A 87 -6.01 -3.48 -9.68
N PRO A 88 -5.99 -4.74 -9.21
CA PRO A 88 -7.24 -5.48 -8.94
C PRO A 88 -8.13 -4.79 -7.91
N LEU A 89 -7.55 -4.21 -6.86
CA LEU A 89 -8.32 -3.48 -5.85
C LEU A 89 -9.08 -2.32 -6.47
N VAL A 90 -8.41 -1.51 -7.29
CA VAL A 90 -9.02 -0.36 -7.97
C VAL A 90 -10.13 -0.81 -8.91
N GLN A 91 -9.94 -1.91 -9.62
CA GLN A 91 -10.97 -2.47 -10.51
C GLN A 91 -12.21 -2.94 -9.73
N MET A 92 -12.03 -3.50 -8.54
CA MET A 92 -13.13 -3.95 -7.69
C MET A 92 -13.93 -2.79 -7.10
N ASP A 93 -13.27 -1.69 -6.78
CA ASP A 93 -13.88 -0.50 -6.17
C ASP A 93 -14.36 0.54 -7.20
N LYS A 94 -14.23 0.21 -8.44
CA LYS A 94 -14.60 1.06 -9.57
C LYS A 94 -16.09 1.47 -9.57
#